data_43c5f7c371dae8c07b53adb07567c026
#
_entry.id   43c5f7c371dae8c07b53adb07567c026
#
_cell.length_a   1.000
_cell.length_b   1.000
_cell.length_c   1.000
_cell.angle_alpha   90.00
_cell.angle_beta   90.00
_cell.angle_gamma   90.00
#
_symmetry.space_group_name_H-M   'P 1'
#
loop_
_entity.id
_entity.type
_entity.pdbx_description
1 polymer ?
#
loop_
_entity_poly.entity_id
_entity_poly.type
_entity_poly.pdbx_seq_one_letter_code
_entity_poly.pdbx_strand_id
1 'polypeptide(L)'
;MPVRPVLRLPHKALSAICRPVGRVDDAARDLARDLVDTMRVSPACVGLAANQIGGRLRAVVVDVTGHPKGRSCHGLIVLFDPELVEAGAPATAREGCMSVPDLTGDVARPERVTVAGLDLGGHRISVEADGLEARALLHEIDHLDGRLFLDRTVSPGAVFLRKVYRQGRGGGRPPGEPRPL
;
A
#
# COMPACT_ATOMS: atom_id res chain seq x y z
N MET A 1 -4.56 -12.30 16.53
CA MET A 1 -5.25 -12.70 15.29
C MET A 1 -4.19 -13.02 14.24
N PRO A 2 -4.41 -13.90 13.28
CA PRO A 2 -3.32 -14.37 12.45
C PRO A 2 -2.95 -13.29 11.40
N VAL A 3 -1.66 -12.96 11.36
CA VAL A 3 -1.06 -12.28 10.22
C VAL A 3 -1.30 -13.13 8.98
N ARG A 4 -1.81 -12.53 7.91
CA ARG A 4 -2.10 -13.21 6.65
C ARG A 4 -0.91 -13.13 5.69
N PRO A 5 -0.65 -14.18 4.90
CA PRO A 5 0.34 -14.09 3.83
C PRO A 5 -0.11 -13.08 2.76
N VAL A 6 0.79 -12.18 2.35
CA VAL A 6 0.51 -11.28 1.23
C VAL A 6 0.68 -12.03 -0.08
N LEU A 7 -0.39 -12.06 -0.87
CA LEU A 7 -0.43 -12.72 -2.17
C LEU A 7 0.43 -11.94 -3.19
N ARG A 8 1.09 -12.67 -4.07
CA ARG A 8 1.97 -12.10 -5.09
C ARG A 8 1.53 -12.51 -6.49
N LEU A 9 1.86 -11.69 -7.49
CA LEU A 9 1.66 -12.08 -8.89
C LEU A 9 2.31 -13.46 -9.17
N PRO A 10 1.65 -14.31 -9.94
CA PRO A 10 0.41 -14.10 -10.72
C PRO A 10 -0.89 -14.58 -10.01
N HIS A 11 -1.02 -14.43 -8.69
CA HIS A 11 -2.18 -14.95 -7.97
C HIS A 11 -3.47 -14.26 -8.42
N LYS A 12 -4.49 -15.05 -8.82
CA LYS A 12 -5.75 -14.58 -9.42
C LYS A 12 -6.57 -13.62 -8.55
N ALA A 13 -6.43 -13.65 -7.22
CA ALA A 13 -7.12 -12.74 -6.32
C ALA A 13 -6.74 -11.28 -6.56
N LEU A 14 -5.52 -11.01 -7.05
CA LEU A 14 -5.02 -9.66 -7.31
C LEU A 14 -5.69 -8.98 -8.51
N SER A 15 -6.27 -9.76 -9.42
CA SER A 15 -7.04 -9.26 -10.58
C SER A 15 -8.55 -9.33 -10.36
N ALA A 16 -8.99 -9.74 -9.16
CA ALA A 16 -10.41 -9.84 -8.84
C ALA A 16 -10.93 -8.52 -8.27
N ILE A 17 -12.10 -8.08 -8.77
CA ILE A 17 -12.82 -6.92 -8.23
C ILE A 17 -13.43 -7.30 -6.88
N CYS A 18 -13.16 -6.51 -5.86
CA CYS A 18 -13.75 -6.68 -4.53
C CYS A 18 -15.21 -6.20 -4.49
N ARG A 19 -16.05 -6.94 -3.77
CA ARG A 19 -17.46 -6.60 -3.59
C ARG A 19 -17.64 -5.54 -2.50
N PRO A 20 -18.61 -4.66 -2.62
CA PRO A 20 -18.96 -3.73 -1.55
C PRO A 20 -19.25 -4.45 -0.22
N VAL A 21 -18.86 -3.80 0.88
CA VAL A 21 -19.21 -4.22 2.25
C VAL A 21 -20.68 -3.85 2.52
N GLY A 22 -21.09 -2.66 2.09
CA GLY A 22 -22.43 -2.10 2.31
C GLY A 22 -22.74 -1.81 3.78
N ARG A 23 -22.61 -2.81 4.66
CA ARG A 23 -22.78 -2.67 6.11
C ARG A 23 -21.56 -3.25 6.82
N VAL A 24 -20.97 -2.47 7.72
CA VAL A 24 -19.81 -2.90 8.52
C VAL A 24 -20.29 -3.80 9.66
N ASP A 25 -20.16 -5.10 9.43
CA ASP A 25 -20.42 -6.16 10.40
C ASP A 25 -19.15 -6.68 11.06
N ASP A 26 -19.25 -7.71 11.88
CA ASP A 26 -18.10 -8.28 12.57
C ASP A 26 -17.11 -8.94 11.59
N ALA A 27 -17.60 -9.53 10.51
CA ALA A 27 -16.73 -10.12 9.48
C ALA A 27 -15.90 -9.04 8.75
N ALA A 28 -16.50 -7.88 8.47
CA ALA A 28 -15.78 -6.74 7.91
C ALA A 28 -14.74 -6.19 8.90
N ARG A 29 -15.08 -6.10 10.19
CA ARG A 29 -14.13 -5.67 11.25
C ARG A 29 -13.00 -6.67 11.44
N ASP A 30 -13.26 -7.96 11.35
CA ASP A 30 -12.23 -9.00 11.40
C ASP A 30 -11.28 -8.90 10.23
N LEU A 31 -11.78 -8.68 9.01
CA LEU A 31 -10.96 -8.43 7.83
C LEU A 31 -10.07 -7.19 8.01
N ALA A 32 -10.61 -6.10 8.55
CA ALA A 32 -9.83 -4.89 8.82
C ALA A 32 -8.70 -5.15 9.85
N ARG A 33 -8.97 -5.94 10.90
CA ARG A 33 -7.95 -6.35 11.86
C ARG A 33 -6.85 -7.19 11.20
N ASP A 34 -7.21 -8.16 10.37
CA ASP A 34 -6.24 -8.98 9.63
C ASP A 34 -5.36 -8.10 8.72
N LEU A 35 -5.94 -7.07 8.06
CA LEU A 35 -5.20 -6.10 7.25
C LEU A 35 -4.22 -5.29 8.09
N VAL A 36 -4.66 -4.71 9.20
CA VAL A 36 -3.82 -3.91 10.10
C VAL A 36 -2.67 -4.74 10.65
N ASP A 37 -2.95 -5.95 11.16
CA ASP A 37 -1.94 -6.83 11.73
C ASP A 37 -0.91 -7.26 10.68
N THR A 38 -1.36 -7.56 9.45
CA THR A 38 -0.48 -7.91 8.34
C THR A 38 0.38 -6.73 7.89
N MET A 39 -0.22 -5.53 7.76
CA MET A 39 0.51 -4.31 7.41
C MET A 39 1.61 -3.99 8.42
N ARG A 40 1.30 -4.05 9.72
CA ARG A 40 2.24 -3.71 10.80
C ARG A 40 3.49 -4.57 10.86
N VAL A 41 3.40 -5.85 10.51
CA VAL A 41 4.56 -6.75 10.48
C VAL A 41 5.29 -6.74 9.15
N SER A 42 4.76 -6.05 8.15
CA SER A 42 5.32 -6.02 6.80
C SER A 42 6.28 -4.84 6.65
N PRO A 43 7.58 -5.08 6.38
CA PRO A 43 8.56 -4.01 6.28
C PRO A 43 8.21 -2.98 5.20
N ALA A 44 8.28 -1.69 5.55
CA ALA A 44 8.03 -0.55 4.65
C ALA A 44 6.64 -0.56 3.97
N CYS A 45 5.67 -1.27 4.54
CA CYS A 45 4.29 -1.28 4.08
C CYS A 45 3.55 -0.06 4.67
N VAL A 46 2.99 0.78 3.81
CA VAL A 46 2.20 1.95 4.21
C VAL A 46 0.72 1.81 3.86
N GLY A 47 0.34 0.73 3.21
CA GLY A 47 -1.05 0.43 2.87
C GLY A 47 -1.22 -1.04 2.47
N LEU A 48 -2.44 -1.55 2.62
CA LEU A 48 -2.81 -2.90 2.25
C LEU A 48 -4.30 -2.99 1.92
N ALA A 49 -4.63 -3.67 0.83
CA ALA A 49 -5.99 -3.92 0.37
C ALA A 49 -6.40 -5.37 0.62
N ALA A 50 -7.70 -5.58 0.77
CA ALA A 50 -8.27 -6.88 1.13
C ALA A 50 -7.87 -8.03 0.18
N ASN A 51 -7.87 -7.80 -1.14
CA ASN A 51 -7.54 -8.84 -2.10
C ASN A 51 -6.07 -9.30 -2.03
N GLN A 52 -5.17 -8.47 -1.48
CA GLN A 52 -3.77 -8.86 -1.25
C GLN A 52 -3.61 -9.92 -0.16
N ILE A 53 -4.58 -10.09 0.72
CA ILE A 53 -4.63 -11.15 1.74
C ILE A 53 -5.74 -12.17 1.48
N GLY A 54 -6.30 -12.18 0.27
CA GLY A 54 -7.34 -13.11 -0.16
C GLY A 54 -8.76 -12.72 0.25
N GLY A 55 -8.96 -11.53 0.83
CA GLY A 55 -10.27 -10.95 1.11
C GLY A 55 -11.01 -10.57 -0.18
N ARG A 56 -12.33 -10.51 -0.11
CA ARG A 56 -13.18 -10.22 -1.28
C ARG A 56 -14.09 -9.00 -1.10
N LEU A 57 -13.97 -8.33 0.03
CA LEU A 57 -14.73 -7.11 0.35
C LEU A 57 -13.86 -5.88 0.11
N ARG A 58 -14.50 -4.77 -0.21
CA ARG A 58 -13.82 -3.48 -0.41
C ARG A 58 -13.38 -2.92 0.93
N ALA A 59 -12.17 -3.28 1.37
CA ALA A 59 -11.54 -2.79 2.59
C ALA A 59 -10.07 -2.48 2.34
N VAL A 60 -9.62 -1.34 2.84
CA VAL A 60 -8.22 -0.90 2.78
C VAL A 60 -7.76 -0.37 4.14
N VAL A 61 -6.47 -0.48 4.37
CA VAL A 61 -5.78 0.20 5.47
C VAL A 61 -4.61 0.99 4.92
N VAL A 62 -4.38 2.18 5.48
CA VAL A 62 -3.23 3.05 5.14
C VAL A 62 -2.70 3.67 6.41
N ASP A 63 -1.38 3.69 6.59
CA ASP A 63 -0.70 4.38 7.67
C ASP A 63 0.67 4.86 7.19
N VAL A 64 0.82 6.16 7.04
CA VAL A 64 2.08 6.81 6.62
C VAL A 64 2.81 7.45 7.79
N THR A 65 2.42 7.16 9.03
CA THR A 65 3.02 7.72 10.24
C THR A 65 4.53 7.49 10.26
N GLY A 66 5.29 8.55 10.47
CA GLY A 66 6.75 8.49 10.52
C GLY A 66 7.45 8.29 9.18
N HIS A 67 6.73 8.19 8.07
CA HIS A 67 7.37 8.07 6.77
C HIS A 67 7.96 9.42 6.31
N PRO A 68 9.25 9.48 5.88
CA PRO A 68 9.95 10.74 5.60
C PRO A 68 9.36 11.55 4.43
N LYS A 69 8.54 10.93 3.59
CA LYS A 69 7.83 11.58 2.47
C LYS A 69 6.38 11.94 2.80
N GLY A 70 5.91 11.66 4.03
CA GLY A 70 4.56 12.02 4.46
C GLY A 70 4.43 13.54 4.54
N ARG A 71 3.36 14.10 3.96
CA ARG A 71 2.93 15.49 4.12
C ARG A 71 1.67 15.51 4.97
N SER A 72 0.52 15.06 4.43
CA SER A 72 -0.62 14.73 5.27
C SER A 72 -0.37 13.40 6.00
N CYS A 73 -0.91 13.26 7.19
CA CYS A 73 -0.87 12.02 7.96
C CYS A 73 -2.04 11.99 8.94
N HIS A 74 -2.99 11.13 8.68
CA HIS A 74 -4.16 10.92 9.55
C HIS A 74 -3.96 9.74 10.52
N GLY A 75 -2.72 9.22 10.65
CA GLY A 75 -2.45 8.00 11.37
C GLY A 75 -3.00 6.78 10.64
N LEU A 76 -3.44 5.78 11.40
CA LEU A 76 -4.05 4.59 10.82
C LEU A 76 -5.43 4.91 10.25
N ILE A 77 -5.55 4.84 8.93
CA ILE A 77 -6.80 4.94 8.19
C ILE A 77 -7.32 3.53 7.92
N VAL A 78 -8.57 3.25 8.25
CA VAL A 78 -9.31 2.04 7.86
C VAL A 78 -10.55 2.50 7.11
N LEU A 79 -10.70 2.09 5.86
CA LEU A 79 -11.87 2.43 5.04
C LEU A 79 -12.48 1.18 4.43
N PHE A 80 -13.80 1.08 4.55
CA PHE A 80 -14.62 0.18 3.76
C PHE A 80 -15.31 0.96 2.65
N ASP A 81 -15.51 0.30 1.52
CA ASP A 81 -16.11 0.88 0.32
C ASP A 81 -15.51 2.25 -0.07
N PRO A 82 -14.15 2.36 -0.10
CA PRO A 82 -13.51 3.62 -0.42
C PRO A 82 -13.85 4.06 -1.84
N GLU A 83 -14.12 5.36 -1.99
CA GLU A 83 -14.47 6.02 -3.24
C GLU A 83 -13.70 7.34 -3.38
N LEU A 84 -13.10 7.57 -4.53
CA LEU A 84 -12.47 8.85 -4.88
C LEU A 84 -13.56 9.88 -5.18
N VAL A 85 -13.66 10.92 -4.36
CA VAL A 85 -14.65 12.00 -4.49
C VAL A 85 -14.08 13.18 -5.28
N GLU A 86 -12.86 13.60 -4.92
CA GLU A 86 -12.17 14.72 -5.56
C GLU A 86 -10.72 14.35 -5.86
N ALA A 87 -10.20 14.91 -6.95
CA ALA A 87 -8.83 14.69 -7.40
C ALA A 87 -8.20 16.00 -7.88
N GLY A 88 -7.02 16.31 -7.37
CA GLY A 88 -6.21 17.44 -7.80
C GLY A 88 -5.37 17.12 -9.05
N ALA A 89 -4.41 18.00 -9.36
CA ALA A 89 -3.49 17.81 -10.46
C ALA A 89 -2.62 16.56 -10.27
N PRO A 90 -2.27 15.82 -11.34
CA PRO A 90 -1.44 14.64 -11.24
C PRO A 90 0.04 14.99 -11.04
N ALA A 91 0.72 14.15 -10.26
CA ALA A 91 2.17 14.16 -10.08
C ALA A 91 2.73 12.75 -10.28
N THR A 92 3.83 12.65 -11.05
CA THR A 92 4.50 11.36 -11.26
C THR A 92 5.47 11.06 -10.11
N ALA A 93 5.36 9.85 -9.55
CA ALA A 93 6.34 9.36 -8.58
C ALA A 93 6.50 7.83 -8.67
N ARG A 94 7.59 7.33 -8.09
CA ARG A 94 7.91 5.92 -8.04
C ARG A 94 7.02 5.19 -7.04
N GLU A 95 6.37 4.13 -7.51
CA GLU A 95 5.61 3.18 -6.69
C GLU A 95 6.23 1.80 -6.69
N GLY A 96 5.95 1.06 -5.64
CA GLY A 96 6.21 -0.37 -5.52
C GLY A 96 5.08 -1.01 -4.74
N CYS A 97 4.92 -2.31 -4.87
CA CYS A 97 3.87 -3.08 -4.21
C CYS A 97 4.45 -4.33 -3.59
N MET A 98 3.90 -4.76 -2.46
CA MET A 98 4.28 -6.03 -1.83
C MET A 98 3.85 -7.23 -2.67
N SER A 99 2.77 -7.10 -3.43
CA SER A 99 2.29 -8.12 -4.36
C SER A 99 3.13 -8.21 -5.65
N VAL A 100 4.03 -7.24 -5.88
CA VAL A 100 4.99 -7.19 -6.99
C VAL A 100 6.37 -6.84 -6.44
N PRO A 101 7.01 -7.75 -5.69
CA PRO A 101 8.18 -7.43 -4.87
C PRO A 101 9.42 -7.02 -5.66
N ASP A 102 9.57 -7.50 -6.90
CA ASP A 102 10.78 -7.33 -7.70
C ASP A 102 10.77 -6.09 -8.58
N LEU A 103 9.62 -5.42 -8.69
CA LEU A 103 9.44 -4.28 -9.59
C LEU A 103 9.01 -3.01 -8.86
N THR A 104 9.33 -1.89 -9.49
CA THR A 104 8.80 -0.56 -9.18
C THR A 104 8.45 0.14 -10.50
N GLY A 105 7.57 1.14 -10.45
CA GLY A 105 7.19 1.88 -11.67
C GLY A 105 6.93 3.36 -11.38
N ASP A 106 7.10 4.20 -12.40
CA ASP A 106 6.69 5.59 -12.33
C ASP A 106 5.22 5.70 -12.69
N VAL A 107 4.43 6.22 -11.76
CA VAL A 107 2.96 6.29 -11.85
C VAL A 107 2.51 7.73 -11.67
N ALA A 108 1.66 8.22 -12.56
CA ALA A 108 0.99 9.50 -12.41
C ALA A 108 -0.28 9.31 -11.57
N ARG A 109 -0.36 10.04 -10.45
CA ARG A 109 -1.54 10.09 -9.58
C ARG A 109 -1.83 11.51 -9.14
N PRO A 110 -3.10 11.85 -8.87
CA PRO A 110 -3.43 13.11 -8.20
C PRO A 110 -2.58 13.32 -6.95
N GLU A 111 -2.01 14.53 -6.80
CA GLU A 111 -1.21 14.88 -5.63
C GLU A 111 -2.06 15.14 -4.39
N ARG A 112 -3.33 15.54 -4.59
CA ARG A 112 -4.33 15.71 -3.55
C ARG A 112 -5.59 14.95 -3.92
N VAL A 113 -6.24 14.35 -2.93
CA VAL A 113 -7.49 13.61 -3.09
C VAL A 113 -8.40 13.80 -1.90
N THR A 114 -9.69 13.71 -2.14
CA THR A 114 -10.70 13.44 -1.12
C THR A 114 -11.24 12.05 -1.36
N VAL A 115 -11.06 11.15 -0.41
CA VAL A 115 -11.58 9.78 -0.44
C VAL A 115 -12.65 9.64 0.61
N ALA A 116 -13.86 9.23 0.21
CA ALA A 116 -14.94 8.90 1.14
C ALA A 116 -15.03 7.38 1.32
N GLY A 117 -15.57 6.94 2.45
CA GLY A 117 -15.80 5.53 2.75
C GLY A 117 -16.46 5.35 4.10
N LEU A 118 -16.63 4.10 4.54
CA LEU A 118 -17.15 3.80 5.86
C LEU A 118 -16.00 3.52 6.82
N ASP A 119 -16.08 4.06 8.04
CA ASP A 119 -15.16 3.75 9.13
C ASP A 119 -15.49 2.40 9.82
N LEU A 120 -14.74 2.01 10.85
CA LEU A 120 -14.99 0.81 11.65
C LEU A 120 -16.36 0.82 12.37
N GLY A 121 -16.92 1.99 12.61
CA GLY A 121 -18.27 2.18 13.18
C GLY A 121 -19.39 2.04 12.14
N GLY A 122 -19.04 2.04 10.85
CA GLY A 122 -20.01 2.06 9.75
C GLY A 122 -20.51 3.46 9.41
N HIS A 123 -19.86 4.52 9.91
CA HIS A 123 -20.19 5.90 9.59
C HIS A 123 -19.45 6.32 8.31
N ARG A 124 -20.14 7.07 7.45
CA ARG A 124 -19.50 7.65 6.26
C ARG A 124 -18.57 8.78 6.69
N ILE A 125 -17.31 8.68 6.30
CA ILE A 125 -16.28 9.68 6.55
C ILE A 125 -15.60 10.08 5.24
N SER A 126 -14.91 11.23 5.26
CA SER A 126 -14.05 11.70 4.16
C SER A 126 -12.66 11.97 4.68
N VAL A 127 -11.65 11.58 3.91
CA VAL A 127 -10.24 11.80 4.19
C VAL A 127 -9.67 12.68 3.09
N GLU A 128 -9.20 13.86 3.44
CA GLU A 128 -8.46 14.74 2.54
C GLU A 128 -6.97 14.47 2.71
N ALA A 129 -6.34 13.93 1.68
CA ALA A 129 -4.95 13.50 1.72
C ALA A 129 -4.11 14.13 0.61
N ASP A 130 -2.81 14.30 0.86
CA ASP A 130 -1.86 14.73 -0.16
C ASP A 130 -0.59 13.86 -0.21
N GLY A 131 0.20 14.05 -1.26
CA GLY A 131 1.51 13.42 -1.42
C GLY A 131 1.48 11.90 -1.28
N LEU A 132 2.22 11.36 -0.31
CA LEU A 132 2.33 9.92 -0.10
C LEU A 132 1.02 9.27 0.36
N GLU A 133 0.30 9.92 1.27
CA GLU A 133 -0.96 9.37 1.81
C GLU A 133 -2.03 9.29 0.73
N ALA A 134 -2.18 10.34 -0.10
CA ALA A 134 -3.07 10.32 -1.27
C ALA A 134 -2.70 9.19 -2.24
N ARG A 135 -1.40 9.02 -2.52
CA ARG A 135 -0.90 7.98 -3.40
C ARG A 135 -1.17 6.59 -2.85
N ALA A 136 -0.95 6.37 -1.54
CA ALA A 136 -1.23 5.11 -0.88
C ALA A 136 -2.73 4.76 -0.94
N LEU A 137 -3.62 5.70 -0.61
CA LEU A 137 -5.07 5.50 -0.73
C LEU A 137 -5.48 5.08 -2.13
N LEU A 138 -4.98 5.77 -3.16
CA LEU A 138 -5.30 5.44 -4.57
C LEU A 138 -4.70 4.10 -5.00
N HIS A 139 -3.53 3.73 -4.50
CA HIS A 139 -2.91 2.44 -4.75
C HIS A 139 -3.75 1.29 -4.19
N GLU A 140 -4.25 1.45 -2.96
CA GLU A 140 -5.08 0.43 -2.33
C GLU A 140 -6.49 0.36 -2.96
N ILE A 141 -7.06 1.48 -3.43
CA ILE A 141 -8.32 1.48 -4.19
C ILE A 141 -8.16 0.74 -5.52
N ASP A 142 -7.05 0.94 -6.25
CA ASP A 142 -6.77 0.19 -7.47
C ASP A 142 -6.75 -1.32 -7.22
N HIS A 143 -6.16 -1.77 -6.10
CA HIS A 143 -6.19 -3.18 -5.72
C HIS A 143 -7.61 -3.72 -5.58
N LEU A 144 -8.52 -2.95 -4.98
CA LEU A 144 -9.93 -3.34 -4.85
C LEU A 144 -10.65 -3.46 -6.20
N ASP A 145 -10.16 -2.77 -7.21
CA ASP A 145 -10.66 -2.81 -8.59
C ASP A 145 -9.92 -3.85 -9.46
N GLY A 146 -9.08 -4.69 -8.83
CA GLY A 146 -8.29 -5.72 -9.52
C GLY A 146 -7.14 -5.18 -10.36
N ARG A 147 -6.67 -3.97 -10.08
CA ARG A 147 -5.57 -3.30 -10.78
C ARG A 147 -4.31 -3.25 -9.92
N LEU A 148 -3.17 -3.19 -10.58
CA LEU A 148 -1.87 -3.01 -9.96
C LEU A 148 -1.24 -1.68 -10.42
N PHE A 149 -0.22 -1.20 -9.71
CA PHE A 149 0.52 -0.01 -10.15
C PHE A 149 1.11 -0.20 -11.57
N LEU A 150 1.35 -1.44 -12.00
CA LEU A 150 1.82 -1.77 -13.35
C LEU A 150 0.83 -1.32 -14.44
N ASP A 151 -0.47 -1.35 -14.15
CA ASP A 151 -1.53 -0.90 -15.05
C ASP A 151 -1.63 0.63 -15.14
N ARG A 152 -0.90 1.34 -14.28
CA ARG A 152 -0.91 2.80 -14.13
C ARG A 152 0.42 3.46 -14.48
N THR A 153 1.42 2.70 -14.90
CA THR A 153 2.72 3.28 -15.27
C THR A 153 2.60 4.26 -16.43
N VAL A 154 3.34 5.36 -16.35
CA VAL A 154 3.29 6.44 -17.35
C VAL A 154 3.74 5.99 -18.75
N SER A 155 4.49 4.92 -18.84
CA SER A 155 4.86 4.24 -20.09
C SER A 155 5.37 2.83 -19.81
N PRO A 156 5.42 1.93 -20.81
CA PRO A 156 6.01 0.60 -20.65
C PRO A 156 7.48 0.63 -20.18
N GLY A 157 8.25 1.64 -20.59
CA GLY A 157 9.63 1.84 -20.16
C GLY A 157 9.79 2.40 -18.74
N ALA A 158 8.69 2.74 -18.07
CA ALA A 158 8.69 3.29 -16.71
C ALA A 158 8.57 2.20 -15.62
N VAL A 159 8.92 0.96 -15.94
CA VAL A 159 9.00 -0.16 -15.01
C VAL A 159 10.46 -0.52 -14.78
N PHE A 160 10.85 -0.73 -13.52
CA PHE A 160 12.23 -0.93 -13.12
C PHE A 160 12.36 -2.09 -12.13
N LEU A 161 13.49 -2.79 -12.16
CA LEU A 161 13.83 -3.73 -11.12
C LEU A 161 13.99 -2.99 -9.78
N ARG A 162 13.44 -3.54 -8.71
CA ARG A 162 13.60 -2.98 -7.37
C ARG A 162 15.05 -3.15 -6.93
N LYS A 163 15.73 -2.06 -6.60
CA LYS A 163 17.05 -2.10 -6.01
C LYS A 163 16.96 -2.60 -4.58
N VAL A 164 17.47 -3.80 -4.32
CA VAL A 164 17.64 -4.30 -2.96
C VAL A 164 18.99 -3.80 -2.47
N TYR A 165 19.01 -2.80 -1.61
CA TYR A 165 20.23 -2.45 -0.88
C TYR A 165 20.47 -3.57 0.14
N ARG A 166 21.32 -4.53 -0.21
CA ARG A 166 21.92 -5.41 0.80
C ARG A 166 22.71 -4.48 1.72
N GLN A 167 22.31 -4.36 2.99
CA GLN A 167 23.21 -3.84 4.01
C GLN A 167 24.48 -4.67 3.88
N GLY A 168 25.59 -4.02 3.49
CA GLY A 168 26.88 -4.67 3.42
C GLY A 168 27.11 -5.34 4.77
N ARG A 169 27.32 -6.65 4.79
CA ARG A 169 27.91 -7.30 5.95
C ARG A 169 29.14 -6.47 6.24
N GLY A 170 29.13 -5.76 7.36
CA GLY A 170 30.29 -5.07 7.86
C GLY A 170 31.42 -6.07 7.91
N GLY A 171 32.28 -6.04 6.92
CA GLY A 171 33.58 -6.71 6.93
C GLY A 171 34.41 -5.99 7.98
N GLY A 172 34.19 -6.28 9.25
CA GLY A 172 35.13 -6.00 10.30
C GLY A 172 36.36 -6.82 10.00
N ARG A 173 37.41 -6.13 9.55
CA ARG A 173 38.77 -6.71 9.47
C ARG A 173 39.13 -7.19 10.88
N PRO A 174 39.59 -8.44 11.06
CA PRO A 174 40.00 -8.91 12.37
C PRO A 174 41.18 -8.05 12.88
N PRO A 175 41.20 -7.70 14.17
CA PRO A 175 42.29 -6.95 14.72
C PRO A 175 43.57 -7.84 14.74
N GLY A 176 44.64 -7.46 14.02
CA GLY A 176 45.90 -8.09 14.17
C GLY A 176 46.77 -8.34 12.94
N GLU A 177 46.50 -7.79 11.76
CA GLU A 177 47.48 -7.89 10.65
C GLU A 177 48.34 -6.62 10.54
N PRO A 178 49.71 -6.76 10.58
CA PRO A 178 50.63 -5.65 10.43
C PRO A 178 50.65 -5.13 8.96
N ARG A 179 50.85 -3.82 8.80
CA ARG A 179 51.02 -3.18 7.49
C ARG A 179 52.32 -3.68 6.84
N PRO A 180 52.34 -4.01 5.54
CA PRO A 180 53.58 -4.15 4.81
C PRO A 180 54.23 -2.78 4.63
N LEU A 181 55.58 -2.77 4.69
CA LEU A 181 56.46 -1.63 4.49
C LEU A 181 56.34 -1.06 3.08
#